data_ce3999a48466d64d6157efea07334c65
#
_entry.id   ce3999a48466d64d6157efea07334c65
#
_cell.length_a   1.000
_cell.length_b   1.000
_cell.length_c   1.000
_cell.angle_alpha   90.00
_cell.angle_beta   90.00
_cell.angle_gamma   90.00
#
_symmetry.space_group_name_H-M   'P 1'
#
loop_
_entity.id
_entity.type
_entity.pdbx_description
1 polymer ?
#
loop_
_entity_poly.entity_id
_entity_poly.type
_entity_poly.pdbx_seq_one_letter_code
_entity_poly.pdbx_strand_id
1 'polypeptide(L)'
;EIILAGMPWDWETYGEYLDSVERNQPVINVGGLVGHAAIRFYVLGPKSISKTREEEHRFTDDELARMVAVAEDSIRGGAFGLSLNRLESPLLPDGRAIPGTWAPNAELAALARAADGLGGLVQLVPSMLDLDADRELIRVITQDAGARLLFSIFAEEGDQIDRDIEAM
;
A
#
# COMPACT_ATOMS: atom_id res chain seq x y z
N GLU A 1 13.92 17.79 1.12
CA GLU A 1 15.00 18.45 0.34
C GLU A 1 16.09 17.46 -0.11
N ILE A 2 16.61 16.60 0.80
CA ILE A 2 17.67 15.62 0.44
C ILE A 2 17.20 14.64 -0.66
N ILE A 3 15.98 14.12 -0.57
CA ILE A 3 15.41 13.21 -1.57
C ILE A 3 15.28 13.93 -2.93
N LEU A 4 14.80 15.17 -2.94
CA LEU A 4 14.65 15.96 -4.17
C LEU A 4 15.99 16.27 -4.84
N ALA A 5 17.07 16.42 -4.06
CA ALA A 5 18.41 16.70 -4.58
C ALA A 5 19.15 15.45 -5.10
N GLY A 6 18.77 14.26 -4.62
CA GLY A 6 19.46 13.00 -4.95
C GLY A 6 18.78 12.13 -6.00
N MET A 7 17.55 12.45 -6.41
CA MET A 7 16.76 11.63 -7.34
C MET A 7 16.46 12.42 -8.62
N PRO A 8 16.66 11.84 -9.81
CA PRO A 8 16.43 12.53 -11.08
C PRO A 8 14.94 12.81 -11.38
N TRP A 9 14.00 12.07 -10.76
CA TRP A 9 12.54 12.17 -10.97
C TRP A 9 12.16 12.13 -12.46
N ASP A 10 12.80 11.24 -13.23
CA ASP A 10 12.69 11.10 -14.67
C ASP A 10 11.84 9.90 -15.09
N TRP A 11 10.94 9.46 -14.21
CA TRP A 11 10.01 8.34 -14.41
C TRP A 11 8.57 8.71 -14.08
N GLU A 12 7.64 8.01 -14.69
CA GLU A 12 6.20 8.08 -14.39
C GLU A 12 5.68 6.72 -13.93
N THR A 13 6.16 5.63 -14.53
CA THR A 13 5.78 4.26 -14.20
C THR A 13 6.77 3.61 -13.22
N TYR A 14 6.33 2.51 -12.58
CA TYR A 14 7.20 1.76 -11.68
C TYR A 14 8.37 1.09 -12.42
N GLY A 15 8.15 0.63 -13.65
CA GLY A 15 9.21 0.09 -14.49
C GLY A 15 10.30 1.12 -14.79
N GLU A 16 9.91 2.32 -15.20
CA GLU A 16 10.84 3.43 -15.43
C GLU A 16 11.61 3.84 -14.16
N TYR A 17 10.94 3.77 -12.99
CA TYR A 17 11.62 3.94 -11.70
C TYR A 17 12.74 2.91 -11.51
N LEU A 18 12.48 1.63 -11.78
CA LEU A 18 13.51 0.58 -11.69
C LEU A 18 14.63 0.80 -12.71
N ASP A 19 14.32 1.23 -13.92
CA ASP A 19 15.32 1.61 -14.93
C ASP A 19 16.20 2.77 -14.42
N SER A 20 15.60 3.74 -13.74
CA SER A 20 16.34 4.84 -13.11
C SER A 20 17.23 4.36 -11.97
N VAL A 21 16.77 3.40 -11.17
CA VAL A 21 17.59 2.76 -10.14
C VAL A 21 18.78 2.01 -10.77
N GLU A 22 18.54 1.25 -11.84
CA GLU A 22 19.59 0.49 -12.53
C GLU A 22 20.68 1.40 -13.13
N ARG A 23 20.29 2.54 -13.70
CA ARG A 23 21.24 3.56 -14.21
C ARG A 23 22.21 4.07 -13.14
N ASN A 24 21.81 4.04 -11.87
CA ASN A 24 22.68 4.41 -10.75
C ASN A 24 23.62 3.29 -10.30
N GLN A 25 23.58 2.13 -10.94
CA GLN A 25 24.48 0.99 -10.70
C GLN A 25 24.60 0.60 -9.21
N PRO A 26 23.49 0.28 -8.51
CA PRO A 26 23.53 -0.07 -7.10
C PRO A 26 24.40 -1.33 -6.90
N VAL A 27 25.17 -1.35 -5.82
CA VAL A 27 26.05 -2.49 -5.48
C VAL A 27 25.28 -3.65 -4.83
N ILE A 28 23.99 -3.48 -4.58
CA ILE A 28 23.09 -4.48 -4.03
C ILE A 28 21.88 -4.67 -4.96
N ASN A 29 21.22 -5.82 -4.88
CA ASN A 29 19.96 -6.02 -5.57
C ASN A 29 18.89 -5.12 -4.93
N VAL A 30 18.13 -4.42 -5.77
CA VAL A 30 17.03 -3.52 -5.36
C VAL A 30 15.72 -4.07 -5.90
N GLY A 31 14.73 -4.15 -5.04
CA GLY A 31 13.36 -4.47 -5.39
C GLY A 31 12.42 -3.79 -4.41
N GLY A 32 11.17 -3.64 -4.78
CA GLY A 32 10.24 -2.92 -3.91
C GLY A 32 8.78 -3.22 -4.20
N LEU A 33 7.93 -2.57 -3.44
CA LEU A 33 6.48 -2.65 -3.50
C LEU A 33 5.94 -1.31 -3.98
N VAL A 34 4.88 -1.33 -4.79
CA VAL A 34 4.18 -0.10 -5.12
C VAL A 34 3.24 0.29 -3.98
N GLY A 35 3.32 1.53 -3.53
CA GLY A 35 2.52 2.02 -2.41
C GLY A 35 1.07 2.33 -2.82
N HIS A 36 0.09 1.81 -2.09
CA HIS A 36 -1.33 2.14 -2.27
C HIS A 36 -1.58 3.65 -2.20
N ALA A 37 -0.94 4.35 -1.25
CA ALA A 37 -1.07 5.80 -1.13
C ALA A 37 -0.64 6.54 -2.42
N ALA A 38 0.42 6.07 -3.07
CA ALA A 38 0.89 6.63 -4.34
C ALA A 38 -0.09 6.35 -5.47
N ILE A 39 -0.58 5.10 -5.62
CA ILE A 39 -1.61 4.73 -6.60
C ILE A 39 -2.86 5.59 -6.41
N ARG A 40 -3.32 5.70 -5.17
CA ARG A 40 -4.53 6.46 -4.86
C ARG A 40 -4.37 7.94 -5.17
N PHE A 41 -3.23 8.54 -4.83
CA PHE A 41 -2.95 9.93 -5.17
C PHE A 41 -2.80 10.14 -6.68
N TYR A 42 -2.15 9.23 -7.39
CA TYR A 42 -1.99 9.29 -8.85
C TYR A 42 -3.33 9.29 -9.58
N VAL A 43 -4.27 8.44 -9.15
CA VAL A 43 -5.58 8.29 -9.81
C VAL A 43 -6.56 9.37 -9.38
N LEU A 44 -6.61 9.71 -8.09
CA LEU A 44 -7.63 10.58 -7.50
C LEU A 44 -7.14 12.03 -7.31
N GLY A 45 -5.82 12.26 -7.28
CA GLY A 45 -5.25 13.57 -7.00
C GLY A 45 -5.58 14.07 -5.58
N PRO A 46 -5.74 15.39 -5.41
CA PRO A 46 -5.96 15.99 -4.08
C PRO A 46 -7.19 15.48 -3.32
N LYS A 47 -8.22 14.95 -3.98
CA LYS A 47 -9.40 14.39 -3.33
C LYS A 47 -9.14 13.07 -2.59
N SER A 48 -7.97 12.46 -2.80
CA SER A 48 -7.52 11.30 -2.03
C SER A 48 -7.00 11.65 -0.62
N ILE A 49 -6.85 12.92 -0.31
CA ILE A 49 -6.30 13.41 0.94
C ILE A 49 -7.44 13.90 1.83
N SER A 50 -7.74 13.16 2.88
CA SER A 50 -8.83 13.42 3.80
C SER A 50 -8.31 13.93 5.14
N LYS A 51 -9.11 14.72 5.87
CA LYS A 51 -8.77 15.15 7.24
C LYS A 51 -9.23 14.13 8.28
N THR A 52 -10.32 13.46 8.00
CA THR A 52 -10.93 12.48 8.89
C THR A 52 -11.38 11.25 8.10
N ARG A 53 -11.69 10.18 8.83
CA ARG A 53 -12.22 8.93 8.26
C ARG A 53 -13.55 9.14 7.53
N GLU A 54 -14.39 10.05 8.02
CA GLU A 54 -15.70 10.35 7.44
C GLU A 54 -15.60 11.11 6.12
N GLU A 55 -14.53 11.90 5.95
CA GLU A 55 -14.23 12.64 4.71
C GLU A 55 -13.53 11.78 3.67
N GLU A 56 -13.13 10.52 4.00
CA GLU A 56 -12.40 9.67 3.06
C GLU A 56 -13.17 9.51 1.76
N HIS A 57 -12.52 9.88 0.65
CA HIS A 57 -13.13 9.79 -0.67
C HIS A 57 -13.47 8.33 -0.99
N ARG A 58 -14.73 8.07 -1.29
CA ARG A 58 -15.19 6.77 -1.79
C ARG A 58 -14.99 6.73 -3.29
N PHE A 59 -14.36 5.66 -3.75
CA PHE A 59 -14.08 5.47 -5.16
C PHE A 59 -15.37 5.22 -5.98
N THR A 60 -15.35 5.60 -7.24
CA THR A 60 -16.27 5.11 -8.27
C THR A 60 -15.69 3.84 -8.91
N ASP A 61 -16.52 3.08 -9.64
CA ASP A 61 -16.05 1.88 -10.34
C ASP A 61 -14.93 2.21 -11.35
N ASP A 62 -15.02 3.33 -12.05
CA ASP A 62 -13.98 3.78 -12.99
C ASP A 62 -12.68 4.15 -12.25
N GLU A 63 -12.76 4.79 -11.10
CA GLU A 63 -11.58 5.12 -10.28
C GLU A 63 -10.93 3.85 -9.75
N LEU A 64 -11.71 2.88 -9.28
CA LEU A 64 -11.21 1.59 -8.83
C LEU A 64 -10.52 0.83 -9.98
N ALA A 65 -11.16 0.77 -11.15
CA ALA A 65 -10.58 0.12 -12.32
C ALA A 65 -9.23 0.75 -12.72
N ARG A 66 -9.11 2.07 -12.64
CA ARG A 66 -7.85 2.79 -12.90
C ARG A 66 -6.80 2.49 -11.84
N MET A 67 -7.15 2.44 -10.55
CA MET A 67 -6.22 2.06 -9.48
C MET A 67 -5.70 0.63 -9.68
N VAL A 68 -6.59 -0.30 -10.02
CA VAL A 68 -6.23 -1.68 -10.34
C VAL A 68 -5.27 -1.74 -11.53
N ALA A 69 -5.55 -1.01 -12.61
CA ALA A 69 -4.69 -0.98 -13.80
C ALA A 69 -3.28 -0.44 -13.48
N VAL A 70 -3.17 0.61 -12.67
CA VAL A 70 -1.87 1.15 -12.21
C VAL A 70 -1.11 0.14 -11.34
N ALA A 71 -1.82 -0.57 -10.44
CA ALA A 71 -1.21 -1.62 -9.62
C ALA A 71 -0.67 -2.77 -10.47
N GLU A 72 -1.46 -3.24 -11.43
CA GLU A 72 -1.06 -4.31 -12.36
C GLU A 72 0.13 -3.90 -13.23
N ASP A 73 0.11 -2.67 -13.78
CA ASP A 73 1.21 -2.14 -14.58
C ASP A 73 2.50 -2.07 -13.75
N SER A 74 2.41 -1.61 -12.50
CA SER A 74 3.54 -1.55 -11.58
C SER A 74 4.13 -2.93 -11.29
N ILE A 75 3.29 -3.96 -11.10
CA ILE A 75 3.75 -5.33 -10.84
C ILE A 75 4.36 -5.94 -12.11
N ARG A 76 3.76 -5.74 -13.27
CA ARG A 76 4.36 -6.13 -14.57
C ARG A 76 5.67 -5.41 -14.83
N GLY A 77 5.81 -4.16 -14.37
CA GLY A 77 7.02 -3.36 -14.43
C GLY A 77 8.11 -3.76 -13.42
N GLY A 78 7.85 -4.79 -12.56
CA GLY A 78 8.87 -5.36 -11.66
C GLY A 78 8.65 -5.11 -10.17
N ALA A 79 7.53 -4.50 -9.76
CA ALA A 79 7.17 -4.43 -8.35
C ALA A 79 6.88 -5.83 -7.80
N PHE A 80 7.34 -6.14 -6.59
CA PHE A 80 7.05 -7.43 -5.93
C PHE A 80 5.61 -7.55 -5.44
N GLY A 81 4.84 -6.47 -5.50
CA GLY A 81 3.46 -6.40 -5.07
C GLY A 81 3.09 -5.03 -4.52
N LEU A 82 2.17 -4.99 -3.56
CA LEU A 82 1.59 -3.78 -3.01
C LEU A 82 2.02 -3.54 -1.57
N SER A 83 2.15 -2.26 -1.18
CA SER A 83 2.29 -1.86 0.22
C SER A 83 1.07 -1.06 0.65
N LEU A 84 0.39 -1.55 1.69
CA LEU A 84 -0.81 -0.96 2.28
C LEU A 84 -0.48 -0.41 3.67
N ASN A 85 -1.09 0.73 4.02
CA ASN A 85 -0.93 1.32 5.35
C ASN A 85 -2.28 1.68 5.95
N ARG A 86 -2.50 1.24 7.19
CA ARG A 86 -3.64 1.60 8.04
C ARG A 86 -3.24 2.42 9.26
N LEU A 87 -1.92 2.51 9.52
CA LEU A 87 -1.41 3.30 10.63
C LEU A 87 -1.67 4.78 10.37
N GLU A 88 -2.23 5.48 11.33
CA GLU A 88 -2.60 6.90 11.21
C GLU A 88 -1.43 7.86 11.45
N SER A 89 -0.28 7.35 11.89
CA SER A 89 0.89 8.19 12.23
C SER A 89 1.68 8.75 11.03
N PRO A 90 1.75 8.14 9.84
CA PRO A 90 2.31 8.84 8.69
C PRO A 90 1.39 9.98 8.26
N LEU A 91 1.83 11.20 8.51
CA LEU A 91 1.07 12.40 8.19
C LEU A 91 1.76 13.21 7.08
N LEU A 92 0.95 13.89 6.28
CA LEU A 92 1.41 14.92 5.39
C LEU A 92 1.93 16.14 6.18
N PRO A 93 2.72 17.04 5.58
CA PRO A 93 3.26 18.21 6.28
C PRO A 93 2.21 19.13 6.91
N ASP A 94 0.97 19.07 6.45
CA ASP A 94 -0.17 19.83 6.98
C ASP A 94 -0.99 19.08 8.04
N GLY A 95 -0.53 17.91 8.49
CA GLY A 95 -1.12 17.10 9.54
C GLY A 95 -2.26 16.18 9.09
N ARG A 96 -2.59 16.14 7.79
CA ARG A 96 -3.57 15.17 7.26
C ARG A 96 -2.93 13.78 7.08
N ALA A 97 -3.75 12.73 7.18
CA ALA A 97 -3.30 11.37 6.91
C ALA A 97 -2.87 11.21 5.43
N ILE A 98 -1.98 10.26 5.18
CA ILE A 98 -1.61 9.90 3.80
C ILE A 98 -2.82 9.30 3.06
N PRO A 99 -2.86 9.43 1.71
CA PRO A 99 -3.97 8.88 0.93
C PRO A 99 -4.24 7.40 1.23
N GLY A 100 -5.50 7.06 1.47
CA GLY A 100 -5.94 5.68 1.63
C GLY A 100 -5.77 5.08 3.02
N THR A 101 -5.34 5.85 4.03
CA THR A 101 -5.29 5.38 5.43
C THR A 101 -6.62 4.77 5.86
N TRP A 102 -7.75 5.35 5.46
CA TRP A 102 -9.11 4.86 5.76
C TRP A 102 -9.87 4.31 4.55
N ALA A 103 -9.16 3.96 3.47
CA ALA A 103 -9.78 3.42 2.26
C ALA A 103 -10.68 2.20 2.57
N PRO A 104 -11.82 2.03 1.88
CA PRO A 104 -12.70 0.89 2.10
C PRO A 104 -12.00 -0.45 1.84
N ASN A 105 -12.32 -1.49 2.63
CA ASN A 105 -11.76 -2.83 2.44
C ASN A 105 -12.02 -3.39 1.03
N ALA A 106 -13.13 -3.01 0.39
CA ALA A 106 -13.44 -3.42 -0.99
C ALA A 106 -12.39 -2.94 -2.00
N GLU A 107 -11.84 -1.72 -1.83
CA GLU A 107 -10.75 -1.19 -2.64
C GLU A 107 -9.47 -2.02 -2.45
N LEU A 108 -9.12 -2.28 -1.20
CA LEU A 108 -7.91 -3.04 -0.86
C LEU A 108 -8.01 -4.50 -1.33
N ALA A 109 -9.20 -5.09 -1.24
CA ALA A 109 -9.48 -6.44 -1.77
C ALA A 109 -9.31 -6.51 -3.30
N ALA A 110 -9.77 -5.49 -4.03
CA ALA A 110 -9.62 -5.46 -5.48
C ALA A 110 -8.15 -5.35 -5.89
N LEU A 111 -7.39 -4.48 -5.23
CA LEU A 111 -5.95 -4.34 -5.44
C LEU A 111 -5.17 -5.60 -5.04
N ALA A 112 -5.55 -6.24 -3.92
CA ALA A 112 -4.94 -7.49 -3.48
C ALA A 112 -5.17 -8.63 -4.49
N ARG A 113 -6.38 -8.78 -5.04
CA ARG A 113 -6.68 -9.74 -6.11
C ARG A 113 -5.85 -9.48 -7.36
N ALA A 114 -5.68 -8.22 -7.75
CA ALA A 114 -4.84 -7.86 -8.88
C ALA A 114 -3.38 -8.25 -8.66
N ALA A 115 -2.86 -8.02 -7.45
CA ALA A 115 -1.51 -8.42 -7.08
C ALA A 115 -1.34 -9.95 -7.12
N ASP A 116 -2.25 -10.71 -6.50
CA ASP A 116 -2.20 -12.18 -6.49
C ASP A 116 -2.26 -12.75 -7.90
N GLY A 117 -3.16 -12.25 -8.75
CA GLY A 117 -3.30 -12.67 -10.15
C GLY A 117 -2.03 -12.52 -10.99
N LEU A 118 -1.09 -11.70 -10.57
CA LEU A 118 0.22 -11.49 -11.19
C LEU A 118 1.38 -12.11 -10.38
N GLY A 119 1.07 -12.90 -9.35
CA GLY A 119 2.07 -13.52 -8.49
C GLY A 119 2.75 -12.57 -7.50
N GLY A 120 2.21 -11.36 -7.35
CA GLY A 120 2.67 -10.39 -6.37
C GLY A 120 2.24 -10.73 -4.94
N LEU A 121 2.73 -9.99 -3.98
CA LEU A 121 2.33 -10.08 -2.56
C LEU A 121 1.73 -8.75 -2.09
N VAL A 122 1.07 -8.79 -0.94
CA VAL A 122 0.58 -7.59 -0.24
C VAL A 122 1.37 -7.45 1.07
N GLN A 123 1.94 -6.28 1.31
CA GLN A 123 2.51 -5.91 2.60
C GLN A 123 1.52 -4.95 3.28
N LEU A 124 1.20 -5.21 4.54
CA LEU A 124 0.28 -4.43 5.35
C LEU A 124 0.96 -3.91 6.61
N VAL A 125 0.82 -2.61 6.84
CA VAL A 125 1.00 -2.01 8.17
C VAL A 125 -0.41 -1.81 8.75
N PRO A 126 -0.85 -2.62 9.73
CA PRO A 126 -2.17 -2.51 10.34
C PRO A 126 -2.31 -1.25 11.19
N SER A 127 -3.53 -0.90 11.57
CA SER A 127 -3.80 0.31 12.36
C SER A 127 -3.31 0.18 13.80
N MET A 128 -3.39 -1.02 14.35
CA MET A 128 -3.08 -1.38 15.76
C MET A 128 -3.98 -0.68 16.80
N LEU A 129 -4.94 0.11 16.34
CA LEU A 129 -5.89 0.81 17.21
C LEU A 129 -7.24 0.08 17.28
N ASP A 130 -7.58 -0.67 16.24
CA ASP A 130 -8.79 -1.45 16.10
C ASP A 130 -8.45 -2.85 15.60
N LEU A 131 -8.13 -3.76 16.51
CA LEU A 131 -7.68 -5.11 16.18
C LEU A 131 -8.74 -5.92 15.44
N ASP A 132 -10.03 -5.69 15.68
CA ASP A 132 -11.09 -6.39 14.96
C ASP A 132 -11.19 -5.93 13.50
N ALA A 133 -11.03 -4.63 13.25
CA ALA A 133 -10.94 -4.10 11.89
C ALA A 133 -9.67 -4.58 11.16
N ASP A 134 -8.54 -4.67 11.87
CA ASP A 134 -7.29 -5.20 11.32
C ASP A 134 -7.41 -6.69 10.96
N ARG A 135 -8.01 -7.53 11.85
CA ARG A 135 -8.30 -8.94 11.58
C ARG A 135 -9.23 -9.12 10.37
N GLU A 136 -10.28 -8.32 10.30
CA GLU A 136 -11.19 -8.37 9.15
C GLU A 136 -10.47 -7.99 7.85
N LEU A 137 -9.60 -7.00 7.85
CA LEU A 137 -8.81 -6.64 6.67
C LEU A 137 -7.84 -7.76 6.28
N ILE A 138 -7.16 -8.39 7.24
CA ILE A 138 -6.30 -9.54 7.00
C ILE A 138 -7.11 -10.68 6.36
N ARG A 139 -8.29 -11.00 6.90
CA ARG A 139 -9.20 -12.01 6.34
C ARG A 139 -9.60 -11.67 4.90
N VAL A 140 -9.97 -10.40 4.64
CA VAL A 140 -10.35 -9.93 3.30
C VAL A 140 -9.18 -10.08 2.30
N ILE A 141 -7.96 -9.75 2.69
CA ILE A 141 -6.79 -9.87 1.82
C ILE A 141 -6.43 -11.34 1.57
N THR A 142 -6.41 -12.16 2.63
CA THR A 142 -5.91 -13.54 2.53
C THR A 142 -6.96 -14.54 2.05
N GLN A 143 -8.20 -14.44 2.55
CA GLN A 143 -9.25 -15.41 2.25
C GLN A 143 -10.13 -14.97 1.07
N ASP A 144 -10.59 -13.71 1.07
CA ASP A 144 -11.52 -13.25 0.03
C ASP A 144 -10.79 -12.85 -1.26
N ALA A 145 -9.58 -12.30 -1.15
CA ALA A 145 -8.75 -11.94 -2.30
C ALA A 145 -7.71 -13.01 -2.68
N GLY A 146 -7.42 -13.98 -1.81
CA GLY A 146 -6.47 -15.06 -2.05
C GLY A 146 -4.99 -14.64 -1.98
N ALA A 147 -4.70 -13.40 -1.62
CA ALA A 147 -3.37 -12.83 -1.73
C ALA A 147 -2.42 -13.29 -0.60
N ARG A 148 -1.16 -13.44 -0.94
CA ARG A 148 -0.10 -13.64 0.06
C ARG A 148 0.14 -12.36 0.82
N LEU A 149 0.12 -12.45 2.15
CA LEU A 149 0.23 -11.29 3.03
C LEU A 149 1.55 -11.33 3.83
N LEU A 150 2.25 -10.20 3.82
CA LEU A 150 3.31 -9.85 4.77
C LEU A 150 2.80 -8.69 5.61
N PHE A 151 2.85 -8.78 6.93
CA PHE A 151 2.39 -7.70 7.80
C PHE A 151 3.37 -7.44 8.94
N SER A 152 3.35 -6.21 9.46
CA SER A 152 4.16 -5.79 10.58
C SER A 152 3.33 -5.85 11.85
N ILE A 153 3.88 -6.48 12.89
CA ILE A 153 3.34 -6.44 14.25
C ILE A 153 4.29 -5.61 15.10
N PHE A 154 3.74 -4.67 15.86
CA PHE A 154 4.48 -4.01 16.93
C PHE A 154 3.93 -4.57 18.24
N ALA A 155 4.73 -5.28 18.99
CA ALA A 155 4.36 -5.73 20.30
C ALA A 155 5.39 -5.20 21.30
N GLU A 156 4.89 -4.69 22.40
CA GLU A 156 5.73 -4.19 23.50
C GLU A 156 6.24 -5.35 24.39
N GLU A 157 5.54 -6.49 24.41
CA GLU A 157 5.88 -7.68 25.17
C GLU A 157 5.70 -8.96 24.35
N GLY A 158 6.64 -9.93 24.50
CA GLY A 158 6.65 -11.18 23.73
C GLY A 158 5.35 -12.00 23.79
N ASP A 159 4.75 -12.10 24.98
CA ASP A 159 3.49 -12.83 25.17
C ASP A 159 2.29 -12.22 24.41
N GLN A 160 2.36 -10.95 24.05
CA GLN A 160 1.32 -10.31 23.26
C GLN A 160 1.41 -10.71 21.79
N ILE A 161 2.64 -10.85 21.27
CA ILE A 161 2.86 -11.30 19.87
C ILE A 161 2.25 -12.68 19.66
N ASP A 162 2.52 -13.62 20.58
CA ASP A 162 2.01 -14.99 20.46
C ASP A 162 0.47 -15.01 20.47
N ARG A 163 -0.15 -14.25 21.35
CA ARG A 163 -1.63 -14.12 21.40
C ARG A 163 -2.22 -13.49 20.15
N ASP A 164 -1.55 -12.49 19.56
CA ASP A 164 -2.02 -11.82 18.36
C ASP A 164 -1.88 -12.72 17.13
N ILE A 165 -0.80 -13.51 17.04
CA ILE A 165 -0.61 -14.51 15.99
C ILE A 165 -1.63 -15.64 16.10
N GLU A 166 -1.90 -16.16 17.32
CA GLU A 166 -2.91 -17.21 17.52
C GLU A 166 -4.34 -16.74 17.24
N ALA A 167 -4.60 -15.44 17.36
CA ALA A 167 -5.91 -14.83 17.14
C ALA A 167 -6.18 -14.42 15.68
N MET A 168 -5.19 -14.47 14.81
CA MET A 168 -5.28 -14.17 13.36
C MET A 168 -5.55 -15.42 12.53
#